data_158937239fc7f703963c70dcb87107d0
#
_entry.id   158937239fc7f703963c70dcb87107d0
#
_cell.length_a   1.000
_cell.length_b   1.000
_cell.length_c   1.000
_cell.angle_alpha   90.00
_cell.angle_beta   90.00
_cell.angle_gamma   90.00
#
_symmetry.space_group_name_H-M   'P 1'
#
loop_
_entity.id
_entity.type
_entity.pdbx_description
1 polymer ?
#
loop_
_entity_poly.entity_id
_entity_poly.type
_entity_poly.pdbx_seq_one_letter_code
_entity_poly.pdbx_strand_id
1 'polypeptide(L)'
;QHSVKELRSLGLQPDAIVCRSDRPIGRHLKEKISLLCDVPISGVVSAQDSDSIYRVPLILAKEGLDRELAQHLRIDAEPDMAEWQTLVDRIDAAVDPVRVAMVGKYVNLRDAYLSVIEALKHGGFHHGVDVQIEWVSSDDVEEGDAAEILKDVHGIVVPGGFGWRGVEGKLEVVRHARERGVPFLGLCLGLQSAVIEFARNVCGLEGANSSEFDPATLHPVIDL
;
A
#
# COMPACT_ATOMS: atom_id res chain seq x y z
N GLN A 1 23.91 7.10 -19.26
CA GLN A 1 24.54 6.86 -20.56
C GLN A 1 24.55 5.37 -20.94
N HIS A 2 24.96 4.47 -20.01
CA HIS A 2 24.98 3.03 -20.28
C HIS A 2 23.59 2.47 -20.65
N SER A 3 22.57 2.77 -19.85
CA SER A 3 21.19 2.36 -20.11
C SER A 3 20.67 2.84 -21.47
N VAL A 4 21.00 4.09 -21.86
CA VAL A 4 20.61 4.63 -23.17
C VAL A 4 21.35 3.92 -24.31
N LYS A 5 22.63 3.56 -24.10
CA LYS A 5 23.37 2.79 -25.09
C LYS A 5 22.74 1.40 -25.31
N GLU A 6 22.34 0.73 -24.25
CA GLU A 6 21.66 -0.56 -24.34
C GLU A 6 20.30 -0.44 -25.04
N LEU A 7 19.49 0.57 -24.68
CA LEU A 7 18.22 0.84 -25.33
C LEU A 7 18.38 1.05 -26.84
N ARG A 8 19.39 1.83 -27.23
CA ARG A 8 19.70 2.06 -28.65
C ARG A 8 20.15 0.82 -29.38
N SER A 9 20.84 -0.11 -28.72
CA SER A 9 21.23 -1.38 -29.32
C SER A 9 20.03 -2.26 -29.70
N LEU A 10 18.86 -2.00 -29.06
CA LEU A 10 17.56 -2.61 -29.42
C LEU A 10 16.78 -1.82 -30.47
N GLY A 11 17.38 -0.76 -31.04
CA GLY A 11 16.74 0.09 -32.06
C GLY A 11 15.79 1.16 -31.49
N LEU A 12 15.83 1.43 -30.19
CA LEU A 12 14.97 2.41 -29.53
C LEU A 12 15.76 3.66 -29.12
N GLN A 13 15.24 4.85 -29.40
CA GLN A 13 15.77 6.13 -28.95
C GLN A 13 14.86 6.68 -27.85
N PRO A 14 15.40 7.07 -26.68
CA PRO A 14 14.60 7.77 -25.68
C PRO A 14 14.34 9.22 -26.09
N ASP A 15 13.16 9.72 -25.82
CA ASP A 15 12.77 11.11 -26.03
C ASP A 15 12.98 11.93 -24.77
N ALA A 16 12.86 11.31 -23.60
CA ALA A 16 13.15 11.90 -22.31
C ALA A 16 13.94 10.95 -21.41
N ILE A 17 14.69 11.48 -20.45
CA ILE A 17 15.46 10.74 -19.46
C ILE A 17 15.14 11.28 -18.09
N VAL A 18 14.49 10.44 -17.25
CA VAL A 18 14.24 10.74 -15.85
C VAL A 18 15.41 10.20 -15.02
N CYS A 19 16.12 11.10 -14.40
CA CYS A 19 17.31 10.79 -13.60
C CYS A 19 16.95 10.78 -12.12
N ARG A 20 16.80 9.59 -11.53
CA ARG A 20 16.60 9.43 -10.09
C ARG A 20 17.93 9.65 -9.34
N SER A 21 17.89 10.46 -8.28
CA SER A 21 19.06 10.78 -7.46
C SER A 21 18.67 11.30 -6.08
N ASP A 22 19.59 11.20 -5.11
CA ASP A 22 19.44 11.71 -3.74
C ASP A 22 19.42 13.26 -3.68
N ARG A 23 19.90 13.91 -4.74
CA ARG A 23 20.02 15.37 -4.85
C ARG A 23 19.63 15.87 -6.25
N PRO A 24 19.27 17.15 -6.40
CA PRO A 24 18.94 17.73 -7.70
C PRO A 24 20.11 17.65 -8.68
N ILE A 25 19.81 17.34 -9.92
CA ILE A 25 20.80 17.35 -11.01
C ILE A 25 20.94 18.76 -11.56
N GLY A 26 22.12 19.35 -11.37
CA GLY A 26 22.41 20.69 -11.85
C GLY A 26 22.44 20.79 -13.38
N ARG A 27 22.26 22.02 -13.91
CA ARG A 27 22.18 22.32 -15.33
C ARG A 27 23.35 21.77 -16.15
N HIS A 28 24.58 21.92 -15.68
CA HIS A 28 25.77 21.42 -16.37
C HIS A 28 25.71 19.88 -16.58
N LEU A 29 25.21 19.13 -15.58
CA LEU A 29 25.06 17.67 -15.71
C LEU A 29 23.93 17.31 -16.67
N LYS A 30 22.82 18.06 -16.66
CA LYS A 30 21.74 17.90 -17.63
C LYS A 30 22.24 18.13 -19.07
N GLU A 31 23.01 19.19 -19.32
CA GLU A 31 23.64 19.47 -20.61
C GLU A 31 24.55 18.33 -21.07
N LYS A 32 25.35 17.78 -20.17
CA LYS A 32 26.22 16.61 -20.47
C LYS A 32 25.41 15.36 -20.79
N ILE A 33 24.33 15.07 -20.05
CA ILE A 33 23.45 13.93 -20.33
C ILE A 33 22.76 14.13 -21.68
N SER A 34 22.20 15.30 -21.93
CA SER A 34 21.58 15.69 -23.19
C SER A 34 22.51 15.40 -24.40
N LEU A 35 23.74 15.91 -24.33
CA LEU A 35 24.73 15.74 -25.40
C LEU A 35 25.10 14.28 -25.61
N LEU A 36 25.35 13.52 -24.53
CA LEU A 36 25.82 12.13 -24.61
C LEU A 36 24.73 11.12 -24.96
N CYS A 37 23.47 11.48 -24.67
CA CYS A 37 22.30 10.62 -24.88
C CYS A 37 21.43 11.09 -26.06
N ASP A 38 21.80 12.21 -26.72
CA ASP A 38 21.07 12.77 -27.86
C ASP A 38 19.58 12.93 -27.55
N VAL A 39 19.29 13.59 -26.43
CA VAL A 39 17.96 13.91 -25.92
C VAL A 39 17.93 15.42 -25.68
N PRO A 40 16.85 16.14 -25.99
CA PRO A 40 16.73 17.56 -25.68
C PRO A 40 17.02 17.84 -24.19
N ILE A 41 17.62 18.97 -23.87
CA ILE A 41 17.90 19.32 -22.47
C ILE A 41 16.62 19.42 -21.64
N SER A 42 15.49 19.82 -22.23
CA SER A 42 14.15 19.82 -21.64
C SER A 42 13.65 18.42 -21.29
N GLY A 43 14.09 17.41 -22.06
CA GLY A 43 13.80 16.01 -21.80
C GLY A 43 14.72 15.36 -20.75
N VAL A 44 15.72 16.09 -20.19
CA VAL A 44 16.55 15.57 -19.09
C VAL A 44 16.01 16.07 -17.76
N VAL A 45 15.28 15.23 -17.08
CA VAL A 45 14.47 15.51 -15.89
C VAL A 45 15.13 14.97 -14.63
N SER A 46 15.21 15.79 -13.59
CA SER A 46 15.68 15.37 -12.27
C SER A 46 14.51 14.85 -11.44
N ALA A 47 14.57 13.58 -11.05
CA ALA A 47 13.65 12.96 -10.09
C ALA A 47 14.39 12.74 -8.78
N GLN A 48 14.36 13.75 -7.91
CA GLN A 48 14.97 13.66 -6.59
C GLN A 48 14.16 12.70 -5.71
N ASP A 49 14.86 11.94 -4.86
CA ASP A 49 14.21 11.11 -3.84
C ASP A 49 13.35 11.98 -2.94
N SER A 50 12.14 11.50 -2.64
CA SER A 50 11.12 12.20 -1.87
C SER A 50 10.65 11.34 -0.71
N ASP A 51 10.21 11.95 0.36
CA ASP A 51 9.59 11.34 1.54
C ASP A 51 8.21 10.74 1.24
N SER A 52 7.57 11.19 0.16
CA SER A 52 6.28 10.68 -0.30
C SER A 52 6.26 10.48 -1.81
N ILE A 53 5.79 9.29 -2.24
CA ILE A 53 5.57 8.99 -3.66
C ILE A 53 4.54 9.92 -4.31
N TYR A 54 3.62 10.48 -3.51
CA TYR A 54 2.59 11.40 -3.98
C TYR A 54 3.15 12.77 -4.38
N ARG A 55 4.36 13.13 -3.93
CA ARG A 55 5.06 14.36 -4.34
C ARG A 55 5.77 14.22 -5.69
N VAL A 56 6.05 12.98 -6.13
CA VAL A 56 6.80 12.73 -7.36
C VAL A 56 6.17 13.36 -8.59
N PRO A 57 4.84 13.28 -8.84
CA PRO A 57 4.22 13.96 -9.97
C PRO A 57 4.45 15.48 -9.97
N LEU A 58 4.38 16.13 -8.81
CA LEU A 58 4.66 17.58 -8.69
C LEU A 58 6.12 17.92 -8.97
N ILE A 59 7.05 17.06 -8.54
CA ILE A 59 8.49 17.23 -8.84
C ILE A 59 8.71 17.13 -10.34
N LEU A 60 8.11 16.14 -11.01
CA LEU A 60 8.24 15.94 -12.45
C LEU A 60 7.60 17.07 -13.25
N ALA A 61 6.44 17.57 -12.83
CA ALA A 61 5.77 18.72 -13.45
C ALA A 61 6.59 20.00 -13.27
N LYS A 62 7.18 20.22 -12.09
CA LYS A 62 8.08 21.35 -11.84
C LYS A 62 9.32 21.30 -12.74
N GLU A 63 9.82 20.14 -13.05
CA GLU A 63 10.93 19.90 -13.98
C GLU A 63 10.50 20.04 -15.47
N GLY A 64 9.19 20.10 -15.76
CA GLY A 64 8.62 20.31 -17.09
C GLY A 64 8.38 19.04 -17.90
N LEU A 65 8.45 17.84 -17.27
CA LEU A 65 8.28 16.57 -17.99
C LEU A 65 6.89 16.44 -18.61
N ASP A 66 5.86 16.91 -17.92
CA ASP A 66 4.47 16.92 -18.37
C ASP A 66 4.28 17.69 -19.68
N ARG A 67 4.87 18.90 -19.79
CA ARG A 67 4.82 19.72 -21.00
C ARG A 67 5.64 19.11 -22.12
N GLU A 68 6.84 18.59 -21.81
CA GLU A 68 7.70 17.92 -22.79
C GLU A 68 6.97 16.72 -23.41
N LEU A 69 6.30 15.90 -22.59
CA LEU A 69 5.52 14.76 -23.05
C LEU A 69 4.29 15.21 -23.86
N ALA A 70 3.54 16.21 -23.40
CA ALA A 70 2.38 16.74 -24.14
C ALA A 70 2.80 17.24 -25.53
N GLN A 71 3.88 18.00 -25.62
CA GLN A 71 4.41 18.49 -26.88
C GLN A 71 4.86 17.35 -27.81
N HIS A 72 5.61 16.38 -27.27
CA HIS A 72 6.13 15.26 -28.04
C HIS A 72 5.02 14.36 -28.57
N LEU A 73 4.01 14.09 -27.74
CA LEU A 73 2.84 13.29 -28.08
C LEU A 73 1.77 14.07 -28.84
N ARG A 74 1.98 15.37 -29.10
CA ARG A 74 1.03 16.26 -29.78
C ARG A 74 -0.35 16.31 -29.10
N ILE A 75 -0.32 16.30 -27.76
CA ILE A 75 -1.51 16.46 -26.93
C ILE A 75 -1.75 17.97 -26.77
N ASP A 76 -2.87 18.45 -27.33
CA ASP A 76 -3.28 19.86 -27.22
C ASP A 76 -4.02 20.09 -25.89
N ALA A 77 -3.28 20.03 -24.79
CA ALA A 77 -3.79 20.31 -23.45
C ALA A 77 -2.66 20.88 -22.59
N GLU A 78 -2.99 21.88 -21.77
CA GLU A 78 -2.10 22.36 -20.73
C GLU A 78 -2.22 21.45 -19.50
N PRO A 79 -1.11 20.89 -19.03
CA PRO A 79 -1.12 20.09 -17.80
C PRO A 79 -1.60 20.91 -16.59
N ASP A 80 -2.57 20.38 -15.85
CA ASP A 80 -3.07 20.96 -14.63
C ASP A 80 -2.82 20.00 -13.44
N MET A 81 -2.06 20.49 -12.45
CA MET A 81 -1.70 19.75 -11.25
C MET A 81 -2.43 20.24 -10.00
N ALA A 82 -3.45 21.09 -10.12
CA ALA A 82 -4.11 21.72 -8.98
C ALA A 82 -4.79 20.70 -8.04
N GLU A 83 -5.50 19.72 -8.60
CA GLU A 83 -6.13 18.66 -7.81
C GLU A 83 -5.07 17.79 -7.12
N TRP A 84 -3.97 17.48 -7.82
CA TRP A 84 -2.88 16.71 -7.26
C TRP A 84 -2.12 17.47 -6.16
N GLN A 85 -1.92 18.77 -6.32
CA GLN A 85 -1.38 19.64 -5.27
C GLN A 85 -2.27 19.63 -4.04
N THR A 86 -3.59 19.75 -4.23
CA THR A 86 -4.57 19.67 -3.13
C THR A 86 -4.50 18.34 -2.39
N LEU A 87 -4.28 17.22 -3.09
CA LEU A 87 -4.06 15.91 -2.46
C LEU A 87 -2.81 15.92 -1.58
N VAL A 88 -1.68 16.41 -2.11
CA VAL A 88 -0.42 16.48 -1.37
C VAL A 88 -0.54 17.37 -0.15
N ASP A 89 -1.17 18.54 -0.29
CA ASP A 89 -1.40 19.47 0.84
C ASP A 89 -2.25 18.81 1.94
N ARG A 90 -3.24 17.99 1.56
CA ARG A 90 -4.06 17.22 2.50
C ARG A 90 -3.26 16.13 3.22
N ILE A 91 -2.37 15.43 2.50
CA ILE A 91 -1.46 14.45 3.08
C ILE A 91 -0.54 15.11 4.11
N ASP A 92 0.00 16.28 3.78
CA ASP A 92 0.91 17.03 4.68
C ASP A 92 0.20 17.57 5.92
N ALA A 93 -1.09 17.86 5.81
CA ALA A 93 -1.90 18.34 6.92
C ALA A 93 -2.40 17.20 7.84
N ALA A 94 -2.32 15.94 7.41
CA ALA A 94 -2.74 14.78 8.17
C ALA A 94 -1.69 14.43 9.25
N VAL A 95 -1.89 14.90 10.48
CA VAL A 95 -0.92 14.73 11.59
C VAL A 95 -1.47 13.89 12.73
N ASP A 96 -2.79 13.72 12.84
CA ASP A 96 -3.42 12.94 13.91
C ASP A 96 -3.26 11.43 13.60
N PRO A 97 -2.56 10.66 14.45
CA PRO A 97 -2.27 9.26 14.16
C PRO A 97 -3.49 8.38 14.40
N VAL A 98 -3.81 7.53 13.45
CA VAL A 98 -4.75 6.41 13.59
C VAL A 98 -3.98 5.10 13.43
N ARG A 99 -3.85 4.36 14.54
CA ARG A 99 -3.13 3.07 14.57
C ARG A 99 -4.05 1.94 14.13
N VAL A 100 -3.65 1.23 13.08
CA VAL A 100 -4.41 0.10 12.53
C VAL A 100 -3.54 -1.16 12.61
N ALA A 101 -3.99 -2.16 13.36
CA ALA A 101 -3.32 -3.46 13.38
C ALA A 101 -3.58 -4.19 12.06
N MET A 102 -2.50 -4.55 11.36
CA MET A 102 -2.51 -5.46 10.23
C MET A 102 -2.14 -6.85 10.73
N VAL A 103 -3.15 -7.69 10.94
CA VAL A 103 -2.96 -9.02 11.53
C VAL A 103 -2.86 -10.07 10.44
N GLY A 104 -1.67 -10.61 10.24
CA GLY A 104 -1.42 -11.54 9.16
C GLY A 104 -0.34 -12.56 9.45
N LYS A 105 -0.14 -13.46 8.48
CA LYS A 105 0.88 -14.51 8.53
C LYS A 105 2.23 -14.05 7.98
N TYR A 106 2.20 -13.09 7.04
CA TYR A 106 3.38 -12.65 6.29
C TYR A 106 3.87 -11.27 6.73
N VAL A 107 3.80 -10.98 8.03
CA VAL A 107 4.18 -9.67 8.59
C VAL A 107 5.63 -9.28 8.32
N ASN A 108 6.51 -10.28 8.10
CA ASN A 108 7.91 -10.07 7.70
C ASN A 108 8.08 -9.76 6.20
N LEU A 109 7.07 -10.02 5.37
CA LEU A 109 7.05 -9.73 3.93
C LEU A 109 6.00 -8.64 3.65
N ARG A 110 6.31 -7.42 4.06
CA ARG A 110 5.38 -6.27 4.03
C ARG A 110 4.82 -5.97 2.64
N ASP A 111 5.61 -6.24 1.60
CA ASP A 111 5.20 -6.02 0.20
C ASP A 111 3.98 -6.86 -0.22
N ALA A 112 3.75 -8.01 0.45
CA ALA A 112 2.56 -8.83 0.19
C ALA A 112 1.24 -8.09 0.49
N TYR A 113 1.28 -7.07 1.34
CA TYR A 113 0.10 -6.30 1.76
C TYR A 113 0.11 -4.85 1.27
N LEU A 114 1.01 -4.50 0.33
CA LEU A 114 1.21 -3.12 -0.12
C LEU A 114 -0.10 -2.47 -0.58
N SER A 115 -0.92 -3.17 -1.36
CA SER A 115 -2.20 -2.64 -1.85
C SER A 115 -3.19 -2.34 -0.72
N VAL A 116 -3.22 -3.16 0.32
CA VAL A 116 -4.08 -2.95 1.50
C VAL A 116 -3.59 -1.75 2.30
N ILE A 117 -2.28 -1.64 2.50
CA ILE A 117 -1.65 -0.50 3.19
C ILE A 117 -1.97 0.82 2.47
N GLU A 118 -1.76 0.85 1.15
CA GLU A 118 -2.05 2.06 0.38
C GLU A 118 -3.54 2.40 0.39
N ALA A 119 -4.44 1.41 0.33
CA ALA A 119 -5.87 1.65 0.46
C ALA A 119 -6.24 2.25 1.83
N LEU A 120 -5.64 1.77 2.92
CA LEU A 120 -5.84 2.34 4.26
C LEU A 120 -5.31 3.77 4.35
N LYS A 121 -4.11 4.04 3.80
CA LYS A 121 -3.57 5.41 3.73
C LYS A 121 -4.45 6.34 2.92
N HIS A 122 -4.99 5.88 1.77
CA HIS A 122 -5.93 6.70 0.97
C HIS A 122 -7.19 7.05 1.77
N GLY A 123 -7.72 6.09 2.55
CA GLY A 123 -8.78 6.37 3.52
C GLY A 123 -8.37 7.45 4.53
N GLY A 124 -7.16 7.32 5.08
CA GLY A 124 -6.58 8.32 6.00
C GLY A 124 -6.48 9.70 5.37
N PHE A 125 -5.99 9.81 4.14
CA PHE A 125 -5.90 11.10 3.42
C PHE A 125 -7.28 11.74 3.22
N HIS A 126 -8.29 10.92 2.95
CA HIS A 126 -9.66 11.40 2.83
C HIS A 126 -10.18 12.00 4.14
N HIS A 127 -9.86 11.39 5.27
CA HIS A 127 -10.30 11.81 6.60
C HIS A 127 -9.33 12.76 7.30
N GLY A 128 -8.20 13.10 6.69
CA GLY A 128 -7.20 14.03 7.26
C GLY A 128 -6.43 13.44 8.45
N VAL A 129 -6.23 12.11 8.48
CA VAL A 129 -5.52 11.41 9.54
C VAL A 129 -4.32 10.65 8.99
N ASP A 130 -3.27 10.50 9.82
CA ASP A 130 -2.08 9.70 9.51
C ASP A 130 -2.31 8.25 9.93
N VAL A 131 -2.49 7.35 8.95
CA VAL A 131 -2.68 5.92 9.22
C VAL A 131 -1.35 5.23 9.44
N GLN A 132 -1.13 4.81 10.69
CA GLN A 132 0.03 4.06 11.12
C GLN A 132 -0.29 2.57 11.20
N ILE A 133 0.46 1.75 10.46
CA ILE A 133 0.25 0.30 10.41
C ILE A 133 1.09 -0.38 11.49
N GLU A 134 0.40 -1.05 12.40
CA GLU A 134 1.01 -1.93 13.39
C GLU A 134 0.95 -3.37 12.90
N TRP A 135 2.13 -3.97 12.73
CA TRP A 135 2.25 -5.32 12.21
C TRP A 135 2.12 -6.34 13.32
N VAL A 136 1.12 -7.19 13.23
CA VAL A 136 0.82 -8.22 14.22
C VAL A 136 0.83 -9.60 13.55
N SER A 137 1.65 -10.52 14.05
CA SER A 137 1.62 -11.91 13.61
C SER A 137 0.40 -12.62 14.20
N SER A 138 -0.36 -13.33 13.37
CA SER A 138 -1.45 -14.16 13.86
C SER A 138 -0.98 -15.30 14.77
N ASP A 139 0.26 -15.79 14.57
CA ASP A 139 0.86 -16.82 15.41
C ASP A 139 1.16 -16.26 16.81
N ASP A 140 1.63 -14.99 16.92
CA ASP A 140 1.90 -14.35 18.21
C ASP A 140 0.60 -14.12 19.03
N VAL A 141 -0.52 -13.87 18.35
CA VAL A 141 -1.82 -13.73 19.03
C VAL A 141 -2.36 -15.07 19.50
N GLU A 142 -2.13 -16.16 18.74
CA GLU A 142 -2.53 -17.51 19.12
C GLU A 142 -1.79 -18.00 20.38
N GLU A 143 -0.52 -17.61 20.54
CA GLU A 143 0.35 -17.98 21.68
C GLU A 143 0.26 -17.00 22.86
N GLY A 144 -0.28 -15.79 22.64
CA GLY A 144 -0.24 -14.67 23.59
C GLY A 144 -1.61 -14.18 24.04
N ASP A 145 -1.63 -12.94 24.56
CA ASP A 145 -2.85 -12.25 24.98
C ASP A 145 -3.23 -11.19 23.93
N ALA A 146 -4.30 -11.46 23.18
CA ALA A 146 -4.84 -10.53 22.19
C ALA A 146 -5.15 -9.15 22.79
N ALA A 147 -5.61 -9.08 24.04
CA ALA A 147 -5.95 -7.83 24.69
C ALA A 147 -4.71 -6.96 24.96
N GLU A 148 -3.58 -7.58 25.29
CA GLU A 148 -2.33 -6.85 25.48
C GLU A 148 -1.69 -6.45 24.16
N ILE A 149 -1.71 -7.34 23.16
CA ILE A 149 -1.11 -7.09 21.83
C ILE A 149 -1.86 -5.99 21.08
N LEU A 150 -3.19 -5.93 21.23
CA LEU A 150 -4.07 -5.01 20.47
C LEU A 150 -4.57 -3.83 21.32
N LYS A 151 -4.00 -3.59 22.50
CA LYS A 151 -4.52 -2.61 23.48
C LYS A 151 -4.60 -1.17 22.98
N ASP A 152 -3.68 -0.80 22.09
CA ASP A 152 -3.50 0.59 21.67
C ASP A 152 -3.93 0.86 20.22
N VAL A 153 -4.61 -0.09 19.56
CA VAL A 153 -5.04 0.07 18.18
C VAL A 153 -6.44 0.68 18.07
N HIS A 154 -6.64 1.49 17.04
CA HIS A 154 -7.92 2.15 16.76
C HIS A 154 -8.77 1.37 15.77
N GLY A 155 -8.18 0.38 15.09
CA GLY A 155 -8.85 -0.48 14.14
C GLY A 155 -7.99 -1.71 13.83
N ILE A 156 -8.64 -2.75 13.30
CA ILE A 156 -8.00 -4.02 12.98
C ILE A 156 -8.34 -4.42 11.56
N VAL A 157 -7.34 -4.82 10.79
CA VAL A 157 -7.51 -5.41 9.47
C VAL A 157 -6.89 -6.79 9.45
N VAL A 158 -7.68 -7.79 9.07
CA VAL A 158 -7.19 -9.13 8.77
C VAL A 158 -7.25 -9.34 7.27
N PRO A 159 -6.10 -9.35 6.59
CA PRO A 159 -6.02 -9.48 5.13
C PRO A 159 -6.29 -10.91 4.66
N GLY A 160 -6.32 -11.09 3.34
CA GLY A 160 -6.38 -12.40 2.70
C GLY A 160 -5.15 -13.24 2.98
N GLY A 161 -5.29 -14.54 2.78
CA GLY A 161 -4.22 -15.53 2.94
C GLY A 161 -4.71 -16.92 2.57
N PHE A 162 -3.81 -17.89 2.60
CA PHE A 162 -4.11 -19.28 2.29
C PHE A 162 -3.65 -20.21 3.41
N GLY A 163 -4.35 -21.34 3.54
CA GLY A 163 -4.04 -22.42 4.49
C GLY A 163 -4.48 -22.13 5.92
N TRP A 164 -4.51 -23.18 6.71
CA TRP A 164 -5.08 -23.23 8.06
C TRP A 164 -4.20 -22.60 9.15
N ARG A 165 -2.88 -22.48 8.93
CA ARG A 165 -1.94 -21.95 9.92
C ARG A 165 -2.28 -20.51 10.32
N GLY A 166 -2.30 -20.25 11.64
CA GLY A 166 -2.62 -18.93 12.20
C GLY A 166 -4.10 -18.53 12.07
N VAL A 167 -5.00 -19.47 11.76
CA VAL A 167 -6.44 -19.21 11.70
C VAL A 167 -6.99 -18.98 13.11
N GLU A 168 -6.62 -19.78 14.09
CA GLU A 168 -7.10 -19.62 15.48
C GLU A 168 -6.68 -18.25 16.05
N GLY A 169 -5.44 -17.80 15.81
CA GLY A 169 -5.02 -16.44 16.19
C GLY A 169 -5.86 -15.34 15.53
N LYS A 170 -6.27 -15.52 14.27
CA LYS A 170 -7.20 -14.58 13.63
C LYS A 170 -8.60 -14.62 14.25
N LEU A 171 -9.09 -15.80 14.65
CA LEU A 171 -10.36 -15.91 15.36
C LEU A 171 -10.32 -15.17 16.70
N GLU A 172 -9.20 -15.28 17.45
CA GLU A 172 -9.00 -14.54 18.69
C GLU A 172 -8.99 -13.02 18.45
N VAL A 173 -8.36 -12.55 17.38
CA VAL A 173 -8.38 -11.14 16.97
C VAL A 173 -9.80 -10.67 16.66
N VAL A 174 -10.58 -11.46 15.92
CA VAL A 174 -11.99 -11.15 15.61
C VAL A 174 -12.82 -11.10 16.89
N ARG A 175 -12.64 -12.08 17.77
CA ARG A 175 -13.32 -12.11 19.09
C ARG A 175 -12.99 -10.86 19.89
N HIS A 176 -11.73 -10.51 20.00
CA HIS A 176 -11.28 -9.28 20.69
C HIS A 176 -11.95 -8.04 20.08
N ALA A 177 -11.92 -7.91 18.76
CA ALA A 177 -12.54 -6.77 18.07
C ALA A 177 -14.04 -6.66 18.38
N ARG A 178 -14.78 -7.77 18.30
CA ARG A 178 -16.22 -7.83 18.56
C ARG A 178 -16.54 -7.50 20.03
N GLU A 179 -15.84 -8.12 20.98
CA GLU A 179 -16.11 -7.96 22.41
C GLU A 179 -15.71 -6.57 22.94
N ARG A 180 -14.66 -5.96 22.37
CA ARG A 180 -14.19 -4.63 22.76
C ARG A 180 -14.76 -3.49 21.92
N GLY A 181 -15.50 -3.80 20.86
CA GLY A 181 -16.07 -2.79 19.96
C GLY A 181 -15.01 -2.07 19.12
N VAL A 182 -13.87 -2.73 18.84
CA VAL A 182 -12.83 -2.19 17.96
C VAL A 182 -13.26 -2.37 16.50
N PRO A 183 -13.20 -1.31 15.65
CA PRO A 183 -13.50 -1.42 14.23
C PRO A 183 -12.67 -2.52 13.56
N PHE A 184 -13.34 -3.40 12.82
CA PHE A 184 -12.75 -4.58 12.19
C PHE A 184 -13.06 -4.63 10.70
N LEU A 185 -12.06 -4.94 9.89
CA LEU A 185 -12.18 -5.24 8.47
C LEU A 185 -11.50 -6.56 8.14
N GLY A 186 -12.29 -7.54 7.70
CA GLY A 186 -11.80 -8.82 7.19
C GLY A 186 -11.83 -8.86 5.66
N LEU A 187 -10.70 -9.18 5.04
CA LEU A 187 -10.57 -9.32 3.60
C LEU A 187 -10.35 -10.80 3.26
N CYS A 188 -11.19 -11.38 2.37
CA CYS A 188 -11.07 -12.78 1.96
C CYS A 188 -11.04 -13.72 3.17
N LEU A 189 -9.89 -14.34 3.49
CA LEU A 189 -9.72 -15.19 4.68
C LEU A 189 -10.08 -14.45 5.99
N GLY A 190 -9.82 -13.15 6.09
CA GLY A 190 -10.21 -12.36 7.24
C GLY A 190 -11.73 -12.27 7.43
N LEU A 191 -12.49 -12.16 6.34
CA LEU A 191 -13.95 -12.23 6.39
C LEU A 191 -14.42 -13.65 6.78
N GLN A 192 -13.81 -14.68 6.21
CA GLN A 192 -14.12 -16.09 6.56
C GLN A 192 -13.86 -16.35 8.06
N SER A 193 -12.75 -15.84 8.59
CA SER A 193 -12.45 -15.92 10.02
C SER A 193 -13.53 -15.23 10.87
N ALA A 194 -14.03 -14.07 10.43
CA ALA A 194 -15.12 -13.39 11.15
C ALA A 194 -16.41 -14.20 11.15
N VAL A 195 -16.75 -14.84 10.05
CA VAL A 195 -17.94 -15.73 9.96
C VAL A 195 -17.78 -16.94 10.89
N ILE A 196 -16.61 -17.58 10.90
CA ILE A 196 -16.31 -18.73 11.75
C ILE A 196 -16.38 -18.35 13.23
N GLU A 197 -15.75 -17.24 13.61
CA GLU A 197 -15.78 -16.73 15.00
C GLU A 197 -17.21 -16.47 15.47
N PHE A 198 -17.98 -15.75 14.66
CA PHE A 198 -19.36 -15.42 14.98
C PHE A 198 -20.23 -16.69 15.12
N ALA A 199 -20.05 -17.65 14.21
CA ALA A 199 -20.75 -18.94 14.27
C ALA A 199 -20.44 -19.69 15.57
N ARG A 200 -19.16 -19.77 15.95
CA ARG A 200 -18.74 -20.47 17.18
C ARG A 200 -19.22 -19.77 18.46
N ASN A 201 -18.95 -18.47 18.57
CA ASN A 201 -19.06 -17.77 19.84
C ASN A 201 -20.38 -17.00 20.03
N VAL A 202 -21.10 -16.68 18.96
CA VAL A 202 -22.40 -15.98 19.03
C VAL A 202 -23.57 -16.91 18.71
N CYS A 203 -23.45 -17.75 17.67
CA CYS A 203 -24.50 -18.68 17.30
C CYS A 203 -24.44 -20.01 18.06
N GLY A 204 -23.36 -20.30 18.80
CA GLY A 204 -23.20 -21.53 19.58
C GLY A 204 -22.97 -22.78 18.72
N LEU A 205 -22.51 -22.62 17.47
CA LEU A 205 -22.17 -23.71 16.57
C LEU A 205 -20.77 -24.22 16.87
N GLU A 206 -20.65 -25.06 17.90
CA GLU A 206 -19.36 -25.58 18.37
C GLU A 206 -18.60 -26.27 17.22
N GLY A 207 -17.33 -25.92 17.04
CA GLY A 207 -16.47 -26.47 16.00
C GLY A 207 -16.79 -25.98 14.58
N ALA A 208 -17.66 -24.95 14.41
CA ALA A 208 -17.92 -24.36 13.09
C ALA A 208 -16.62 -23.97 12.40
N ASN A 209 -16.49 -24.28 11.11
CA ASN A 209 -15.25 -24.07 10.37
C ASN A 209 -15.51 -23.91 8.86
N SER A 210 -14.43 -23.65 8.10
CA SER A 210 -14.41 -23.83 6.67
C SER A 210 -14.18 -25.30 6.33
N SER A 211 -14.88 -25.82 5.33
CA SER A 211 -14.63 -27.16 4.77
C SER A 211 -13.22 -27.29 4.17
N GLU A 212 -12.58 -26.18 3.79
CA GLU A 212 -11.17 -26.14 3.36
C GLU A 212 -10.21 -26.48 4.51
N PHE A 213 -10.50 -26.03 5.73
CA PHE A 213 -9.62 -26.21 6.89
C PHE A 213 -9.92 -27.47 7.68
N ASP A 214 -11.19 -27.82 7.77
CA ASP A 214 -11.68 -29.03 8.41
C ASP A 214 -12.84 -29.65 7.59
N PRO A 215 -12.51 -30.57 6.66
CA PRO A 215 -13.54 -31.24 5.84
C PRO A 215 -14.53 -32.09 6.66
N ALA A 216 -14.21 -32.39 7.93
CA ALA A 216 -15.04 -33.18 8.82
C ALA A 216 -15.90 -32.33 9.76
N THR A 217 -15.84 -31.01 9.67
CA THR A 217 -16.64 -30.14 10.54
C THR A 217 -18.13 -30.42 10.42
N LEU A 218 -18.83 -30.45 11.55
CA LEU A 218 -20.28 -30.61 11.60
C LEU A 218 -21.05 -29.34 11.16
N HIS A 219 -20.36 -28.21 11.19
CA HIS A 219 -20.90 -26.90 10.84
C HIS A 219 -20.03 -26.18 9.81
N PRO A 220 -20.07 -26.57 8.52
CA PRO A 220 -19.32 -25.93 7.46
C PRO A 220 -19.96 -24.58 7.12
N VAL A 221 -19.56 -23.53 7.83
CA VAL A 221 -20.11 -22.16 7.64
C VAL A 221 -19.45 -21.42 6.47
N ILE A 222 -18.32 -21.95 6.00
CA ILE A 222 -17.67 -21.58 4.74
C ILE A 222 -17.50 -22.86 3.95
N ASP A 223 -18.14 -22.94 2.79
CA ASP A 223 -18.14 -24.12 1.92
C ASP A 223 -18.14 -23.71 0.44
N LEU A 224 -17.81 -24.66 -0.48
CA LEU A 224 -17.77 -24.46 -1.93
C LEU A 224 -19.07 -24.92 -2.59
#